data_de6c6218e759efddd80f9ca1bdb53b23
#
_entry.id   de6c6218e759efddd80f9ca1bdb53b23
#
_cell.length_a   1.000
_cell.length_b   1.000
_cell.length_c   1.000
_cell.angle_alpha   90.00
_cell.angle_beta   90.00
_cell.angle_gamma   90.00
#
_symmetry.space_group_name_H-M   'P 1'
#
loop_
_entity.id
_entity.type
_entity.pdbx_description
1 polymer ?
#
loop_
_entity_poly.entity_id
_entity_poly.type
_entity_poly.pdbx_seq_one_letter_code
_entity_poly.pdbx_strand_id
1 'polypeptide(L)'
;MSHFRLFFKMFRYNQKKFMLYLICDSLVVCILYIFSCFLLNESFMDPSIIDPYISHDVYAPAFLILLFSAFFIPYSHEAFNRQQRQDHAILLSIGSEEKIILSKIFTENTSIAVLSILSGLVIGICISIGIQYYMIHALNIADLKYSHIGRTCIVVIAWFTVLYGISIFLQLIYNQRQTIIRLLKDNKVMRMGLGGHKSLLILGIIILIGTFTYMLAFFDANHNNYFAVCYLSGAFGLTLIFFNSSVLISFLKKHCINFYLKNIFLLSDIQYRLQSLSLIHI
;
A
#
# COMPACT_ATOMS: atom_id res chain seq x y z
N MET A 1 -29.56 12.09 18.13
CA MET A 1 -28.88 12.59 16.90
C MET A 1 -28.70 11.42 15.96
N SER A 2 -29.06 11.53 14.66
CA SER A 2 -28.86 10.40 13.77
C SER A 2 -27.36 10.14 13.62
N HIS A 3 -26.91 8.86 13.70
CA HIS A 3 -25.52 8.40 13.58
C HIS A 3 -24.83 9.00 12.34
N PHE A 4 -25.58 9.22 11.26
CA PHE A 4 -25.11 9.80 10.01
C PHE A 4 -24.68 11.28 10.14
N ARG A 5 -25.36 12.10 10.93
CA ARG A 5 -24.98 13.51 11.17
C ARG A 5 -23.67 13.62 11.96
N LEU A 6 -23.48 12.74 12.92
CA LEU A 6 -22.27 12.69 13.75
C LEU A 6 -21.07 12.27 12.89
N PHE A 7 -21.25 11.26 12.03
CA PHE A 7 -20.28 10.83 11.04
C PHE A 7 -19.85 11.97 10.11
N PHE A 8 -20.80 12.69 9.51
CA PHE A 8 -20.51 13.76 8.56
C PHE A 8 -19.77 14.93 9.21
N LYS A 9 -20.07 15.26 10.46
CA LYS A 9 -19.40 16.32 11.22
C LYS A 9 -17.97 15.93 11.59
N MET A 10 -17.73 14.68 11.98
CA MET A 10 -16.38 14.16 12.27
C MET A 10 -15.55 13.96 11.00
N PHE A 11 -16.16 13.50 9.92
CA PHE A 11 -15.53 13.42 8.60
C PHE A 11 -15.01 14.80 8.17
N ARG A 12 -15.82 15.85 8.29
CA ARG A 12 -15.43 17.22 7.96
C ARG A 12 -14.30 17.76 8.85
N TYR A 13 -14.25 17.35 10.11
CA TYR A 13 -13.18 17.73 11.03
C TYR A 13 -11.85 17.02 10.71
N ASN A 14 -11.88 15.75 10.32
CA ASN A 14 -10.72 14.92 10.03
C ASN A 14 -10.42 14.77 8.53
N GLN A 15 -10.95 15.63 7.66
CA GLN A 15 -10.87 15.52 6.18
C GLN A 15 -9.45 15.23 5.67
N LYS A 16 -8.42 15.90 6.20
CA LYS A 16 -7.03 15.71 5.76
C LYS A 16 -6.52 14.29 6.01
N LYS A 17 -6.91 13.68 7.12
CA LYS A 17 -6.53 12.29 7.44
C LYS A 17 -7.24 11.31 6.51
N PHE A 18 -8.56 11.45 6.34
CA PHE A 18 -9.35 10.64 5.41
C PHE A 18 -8.83 10.72 3.98
N MET A 19 -8.56 11.93 3.48
CA MET A 19 -8.04 12.13 2.13
C MET A 19 -6.71 11.43 1.90
N LEU A 20 -5.80 11.47 2.86
CA LEU A 20 -4.50 10.82 2.73
C LEU A 20 -4.66 9.30 2.49
N TYR A 21 -5.45 8.62 3.35
CA TYR A 21 -5.68 7.17 3.21
C TYR A 21 -6.45 6.84 1.95
N LEU A 22 -7.48 7.63 1.62
CA LEU A 22 -8.25 7.47 0.39
C LEU A 22 -7.34 7.54 -0.85
N ILE A 23 -6.45 8.54 -0.93
CA ILE A 23 -5.51 8.69 -2.05
C ILE A 23 -4.54 7.50 -2.11
N CYS A 24 -3.94 7.11 -0.99
CA CYS A 24 -3.02 5.99 -0.95
C CYS A 24 -3.67 4.67 -1.40
N ASP A 25 -4.84 4.36 -0.85
CA ASP A 25 -5.58 3.15 -1.19
C ASP A 25 -6.07 3.19 -2.65
N SER A 26 -6.55 4.34 -3.14
CA SER A 26 -6.99 4.48 -4.54
C SER A 26 -5.84 4.31 -5.54
N LEU A 27 -4.62 4.74 -5.20
CA LEU A 27 -3.45 4.51 -6.03
C LEU A 27 -3.13 3.02 -6.17
N VAL A 28 -3.23 2.24 -5.08
CA VAL A 28 -3.02 0.79 -5.12
C VAL A 28 -4.07 0.10 -5.99
N VAL A 29 -5.35 0.50 -5.85
CA VAL A 29 -6.44 0.01 -6.72
C VAL A 29 -6.18 0.34 -8.17
N CYS A 30 -5.78 1.58 -8.46
CA CYS A 30 -5.48 2.07 -9.82
C CYS A 30 -4.35 1.24 -10.46
N ILE A 31 -3.24 1.05 -9.76
CA ILE A 31 -2.09 0.32 -10.30
C ILE A 31 -2.47 -1.14 -10.56
N LEU A 32 -3.15 -1.80 -9.61
CA LEU A 32 -3.59 -3.18 -9.83
C LEU A 32 -4.56 -3.29 -11.01
N TYR A 33 -5.45 -2.30 -11.19
CA TYR A 33 -6.36 -2.26 -12.34
C TYR A 33 -5.59 -2.21 -13.66
N ILE A 34 -4.57 -1.35 -13.76
CA ILE A 34 -3.76 -1.22 -14.99
C ILE A 34 -3.10 -2.55 -15.35
N PHE A 35 -2.42 -3.21 -14.39
CA PHE A 35 -1.78 -4.51 -14.65
C PHE A 35 -2.80 -5.61 -14.95
N SER A 36 -3.93 -5.65 -14.23
CA SER A 36 -5.01 -6.60 -14.52
C SER A 36 -5.63 -6.39 -15.89
N CYS A 37 -5.69 -5.15 -16.37
CA CYS A 37 -6.17 -4.81 -17.69
C CYS A 37 -5.31 -5.42 -18.80
N PHE A 38 -3.98 -5.43 -18.64
CA PHE A 38 -3.06 -6.08 -19.58
C PHE A 38 -3.13 -7.61 -19.48
N LEU A 39 -3.15 -8.17 -18.26
CA LEU A 39 -3.22 -9.63 -18.06
C LEU A 39 -4.51 -10.26 -18.59
N LEU A 40 -5.62 -9.53 -18.52
CA LEU A 40 -6.93 -10.02 -18.98
C LEU A 40 -7.23 -9.67 -20.44
N ASN A 41 -6.31 -8.99 -21.14
CA ASN A 41 -6.45 -8.62 -22.53
C ASN A 41 -5.93 -9.75 -23.42
N GLU A 42 -6.85 -10.45 -24.08
CA GLU A 42 -6.52 -11.58 -24.96
C GLU A 42 -5.60 -11.17 -26.13
N SER A 43 -5.82 -9.99 -26.71
CA SER A 43 -4.96 -9.48 -27.80
C SER A 43 -3.55 -9.12 -27.32
N PHE A 44 -3.39 -8.70 -26.05
CA PHE A 44 -2.07 -8.41 -25.47
C PHE A 44 -1.29 -9.69 -25.16
N MET A 45 -1.99 -10.78 -24.86
CA MET A 45 -1.39 -12.09 -24.57
C MET A 45 -1.20 -12.97 -25.82
N ASP A 46 -1.64 -12.51 -26.99
CA ASP A 46 -1.52 -13.25 -28.25
C ASP A 46 -0.10 -13.11 -28.82
N PRO A 47 0.66 -14.22 -28.94
CA PRO A 47 2.02 -14.22 -29.47
C PRO A 47 2.15 -13.72 -30.91
N SER A 48 1.04 -13.67 -31.66
CA SER A 48 1.01 -13.17 -33.05
C SER A 48 0.97 -11.65 -33.14
N ILE A 49 0.55 -10.97 -32.05
CA ILE A 49 0.36 -9.51 -32.00
C ILE A 49 1.49 -8.84 -31.22
N ILE A 50 1.85 -9.43 -30.08
CA ILE A 50 2.89 -8.89 -29.19
C ILE A 50 3.92 -9.98 -28.89
N ASP A 51 5.18 -9.55 -28.85
CA ASP A 51 6.29 -10.45 -28.51
C ASP A 51 5.98 -11.17 -27.17
N PRO A 52 6.05 -12.51 -27.12
CA PRO A 52 5.79 -13.29 -25.92
C PRO A 52 6.61 -12.84 -24.71
N TYR A 53 7.82 -12.32 -24.91
CA TYR A 53 8.67 -11.82 -23.83
C TYR A 53 8.04 -10.58 -23.17
N ILE A 54 7.49 -9.65 -23.96
CA ILE A 54 6.84 -8.43 -23.43
C ILE A 54 5.56 -8.78 -22.69
N SER A 55 4.75 -9.70 -23.22
CA SER A 55 3.51 -10.10 -22.55
C SER A 55 3.78 -10.87 -21.26
N HIS A 56 4.83 -11.71 -21.21
CA HIS A 56 5.24 -12.42 -19.99
C HIS A 56 5.82 -11.49 -18.91
N ASP A 57 6.49 -10.41 -19.28
CA ASP A 57 7.08 -9.48 -18.32
C ASP A 57 6.04 -8.76 -17.45
N VAL A 58 4.79 -8.70 -17.89
CA VAL A 58 3.68 -8.09 -17.09
C VAL A 58 3.30 -8.95 -15.89
N TYR A 59 3.55 -10.27 -15.90
CA TYR A 59 3.17 -11.15 -14.79
C TYR A 59 3.91 -10.83 -13.49
N ALA A 60 5.22 -10.56 -13.57
CA ALA A 60 6.03 -10.31 -12.37
C ALA A 60 5.61 -9.03 -11.61
N PRO A 61 5.50 -7.84 -12.24
CA PRO A 61 4.99 -6.66 -11.55
C PRO A 61 3.53 -6.80 -11.11
N ALA A 62 2.68 -7.47 -11.88
CA ALA A 62 1.30 -7.73 -11.49
C ALA A 62 1.21 -8.56 -10.20
N PHE A 63 2.02 -9.62 -10.10
CA PHE A 63 2.11 -10.45 -8.90
C PHE A 63 2.63 -9.65 -7.70
N LEU A 64 3.67 -8.82 -7.90
CA LEU A 64 4.22 -7.95 -6.85
C LEU A 64 3.17 -6.97 -6.31
N ILE A 65 2.38 -6.34 -7.19
CA ILE A 65 1.33 -5.40 -6.80
C ILE A 65 0.19 -6.11 -6.09
N LEU A 66 -0.17 -7.31 -6.54
CA LEU A 66 -1.16 -8.14 -5.87
C LEU A 66 -0.70 -8.50 -4.45
N LEU A 67 0.54 -8.93 -4.29
CA LEU A 67 1.14 -9.23 -2.99
C LEU A 67 1.22 -7.96 -2.13
N PHE A 68 1.71 -6.84 -2.69
CA PHE A 68 1.80 -5.57 -2.00
C PHE A 68 0.43 -5.10 -1.51
N SER A 69 -0.61 -5.18 -2.33
CA SER A 69 -1.96 -4.79 -1.94
C SER A 69 -2.48 -5.60 -0.76
N ALA A 70 -2.17 -6.91 -0.70
CA ALA A 70 -2.59 -7.80 0.38
C ALA A 70 -2.00 -7.39 1.75
N PHE A 71 -0.82 -6.80 1.77
CA PHE A 71 -0.20 -6.28 3.01
C PHE A 71 -0.53 -4.81 3.24
N PHE A 72 -0.54 -4.00 2.19
CA PHE A 72 -0.71 -2.56 2.30
C PHE A 72 -2.11 -2.17 2.78
N ILE A 73 -3.17 -2.78 2.24
CA ILE A 73 -4.54 -2.42 2.62
C ILE A 73 -4.84 -2.66 4.10
N PRO A 74 -4.57 -3.86 4.68
CA PRO A 74 -4.73 -4.05 6.13
C PRO A 74 -3.88 -3.09 6.95
N TYR A 75 -2.66 -2.81 6.51
CA TYR A 75 -1.78 -1.85 7.16
C TYR A 75 -2.34 -0.42 7.13
N SER A 76 -2.78 0.05 5.96
CA SER A 76 -3.38 1.37 5.79
C SER A 76 -4.57 1.56 6.73
N HIS A 77 -5.47 0.58 6.77
CA HIS A 77 -6.62 0.60 7.67
C HIS A 77 -6.24 0.59 9.16
N GLU A 78 -5.27 -0.23 9.57
CA GLU A 78 -4.78 -0.22 10.95
C GLU A 78 -4.15 1.13 11.32
N ALA A 79 -3.33 1.71 10.43
CA ALA A 79 -2.72 3.01 10.62
C ALA A 79 -3.77 4.14 10.76
N PHE A 80 -4.85 4.07 9.96
CA PHE A 80 -5.98 4.99 10.06
C PHE A 80 -6.68 4.88 11.41
N ASN A 81 -7.08 3.68 11.82
CA ASN A 81 -7.76 3.46 13.08
C ASN A 81 -6.90 3.85 14.29
N ARG A 82 -5.60 3.58 14.23
CA ARG A 82 -4.66 3.97 15.29
C ARG A 82 -4.63 5.49 15.52
N GLN A 83 -4.73 6.28 14.46
CA GLN A 83 -4.80 7.74 14.60
C GLN A 83 -6.10 8.21 15.27
N GLN A 84 -7.15 7.40 15.22
CA GLN A 84 -8.45 7.74 15.83
C GLN A 84 -8.65 7.15 17.23
N ARG A 85 -7.73 6.33 17.73
CA ARG A 85 -7.86 5.68 19.05
C ARG A 85 -8.06 6.68 20.21
N GLN A 86 -7.42 7.86 20.14
CA GLN A 86 -7.62 8.90 21.15
C GLN A 86 -9.04 9.45 21.11
N ASP A 87 -9.57 9.71 19.91
CA ASP A 87 -10.94 10.21 19.75
C ASP A 87 -11.95 9.18 20.29
N HIS A 88 -11.69 7.88 20.05
CA HIS A 88 -12.49 6.78 20.58
C HIS A 88 -12.41 6.69 22.11
N ALA A 89 -11.20 6.83 22.69
CA ALA A 89 -11.03 6.81 24.14
C ALA A 89 -11.75 7.97 24.83
N ILE A 90 -11.72 9.17 24.24
CA ILE A 90 -12.45 10.35 24.75
C ILE A 90 -13.97 10.08 24.72
N LEU A 91 -14.50 9.53 23.61
CA LEU A 91 -15.93 9.20 23.52
C LEU A 91 -16.35 8.18 24.56
N LEU A 92 -15.52 7.15 24.82
CA LEU A 92 -15.78 6.18 25.90
C LEU A 92 -15.75 6.83 27.28
N SER A 93 -14.82 7.75 27.55
CA SER A 93 -14.72 8.43 28.85
C SER A 93 -15.89 9.35 29.14
N ILE A 94 -16.56 9.86 28.10
CA ILE A 94 -17.80 10.68 28.24
C ILE A 94 -19.06 9.79 28.39
N GLY A 95 -18.90 8.44 28.34
CA GLY A 95 -20.00 7.50 28.56
C GLY A 95 -20.70 7.02 27.28
N SER A 96 -20.07 7.16 26.11
CA SER A 96 -20.61 6.57 24.88
C SER A 96 -20.57 5.04 24.95
N GLU A 97 -21.63 4.39 24.49
CA GLU A 97 -21.68 2.93 24.41
C GLU A 97 -20.64 2.39 23.43
N GLU A 98 -20.02 1.26 23.78
CA GLU A 98 -19.02 0.58 22.92
C GLU A 98 -19.57 0.23 21.54
N LYS A 99 -20.85 -0.16 21.45
CA LYS A 99 -21.54 -0.46 20.18
C LYS A 99 -21.56 0.73 19.23
N ILE A 100 -21.69 1.95 19.74
CA ILE A 100 -21.71 3.18 18.93
C ILE A 100 -20.33 3.40 18.32
N ILE A 101 -19.27 3.15 19.07
CA ILE A 101 -17.89 3.29 18.59
C ILE A 101 -17.57 2.24 17.54
N LEU A 102 -17.94 0.98 17.75
CA LEU A 102 -17.75 -0.09 16.76
C LEU A 102 -18.53 0.19 15.47
N SER A 103 -19.77 0.67 15.57
CA SER A 103 -20.56 1.09 14.41
C SER A 103 -19.90 2.24 13.66
N LYS A 104 -19.30 3.20 14.37
CA LYS A 104 -18.54 4.31 13.79
C LYS A 104 -17.32 3.79 13.02
N ILE A 105 -16.49 2.95 13.65
CA ILE A 105 -15.30 2.35 13.03
C ILE A 105 -15.68 1.61 11.76
N PHE A 106 -16.73 0.78 11.82
CA PHE A 106 -17.24 0.05 10.66
C PHE A 106 -17.65 1.00 9.52
N THR A 107 -18.43 2.03 9.83
CA THR A 107 -18.92 2.99 8.80
C THR A 107 -17.78 3.77 8.18
N GLU A 108 -16.80 4.23 8.97
CA GLU A 108 -15.65 4.99 8.48
C GLU A 108 -14.77 4.14 7.56
N ASN A 109 -14.41 2.93 7.98
CA ASN A 109 -13.58 2.03 7.17
C ASN A 109 -14.29 1.58 5.90
N THR A 110 -15.58 1.27 5.97
CA THR A 110 -16.37 0.90 4.79
C THR A 110 -16.48 2.08 3.81
N SER A 111 -16.63 3.31 4.31
CA SER A 111 -16.68 4.50 3.45
C SER A 111 -15.35 4.73 2.73
N ILE A 112 -14.21 4.58 3.43
CA ILE A 112 -12.88 4.67 2.81
C ILE A 112 -12.75 3.58 1.74
N ALA A 113 -13.09 2.33 2.05
CA ALA A 113 -13.00 1.21 1.13
C ALA A 113 -13.78 1.47 -0.17
N VAL A 114 -15.05 1.84 -0.05
CA VAL A 114 -15.92 2.09 -1.22
C VAL A 114 -15.39 3.27 -2.05
N LEU A 115 -15.05 4.38 -1.39
CA LEU A 115 -14.55 5.57 -2.10
C LEU A 115 -13.20 5.31 -2.78
N SER A 116 -12.29 4.56 -2.14
CA SER A 116 -10.99 4.20 -2.71
C SER A 116 -11.12 3.27 -3.91
N ILE A 117 -12.01 2.27 -3.83
CA ILE A 117 -12.28 1.39 -4.97
C ILE A 117 -12.86 2.20 -6.14
N LEU A 118 -13.87 3.04 -5.90
CA LEU A 118 -14.50 3.83 -6.96
C LEU A 118 -13.51 4.81 -7.59
N SER A 119 -12.79 5.60 -6.79
CA SER A 119 -11.82 6.57 -7.32
C SER A 119 -10.64 5.89 -8.01
N GLY A 120 -10.12 4.80 -7.44
CA GLY A 120 -9.03 4.03 -8.03
C GLY A 120 -9.40 3.38 -9.36
N LEU A 121 -10.63 2.83 -9.48
CA LEU A 121 -11.14 2.30 -10.74
C LEU A 121 -11.30 3.40 -11.80
N VAL A 122 -11.90 4.54 -11.46
CA VAL A 122 -12.08 5.65 -12.43
C VAL A 122 -10.72 6.11 -12.96
N ILE A 123 -9.76 6.35 -12.08
CA ILE A 123 -8.40 6.77 -12.46
C ILE A 123 -7.71 5.66 -13.27
N GLY A 124 -7.82 4.41 -12.82
CA GLY A 124 -7.22 3.24 -13.48
C GLY A 124 -7.76 3.02 -14.89
N ILE A 125 -9.08 3.14 -15.08
CA ILE A 125 -9.71 3.07 -16.41
C ILE A 125 -9.18 4.17 -17.32
N CYS A 126 -9.16 5.42 -16.87
CA CYS A 126 -8.66 6.54 -17.67
C CYS A 126 -7.22 6.34 -18.10
N ILE A 127 -6.35 5.92 -17.17
CA ILE A 127 -4.94 5.69 -17.47
C ILE A 127 -4.75 4.47 -18.38
N SER A 128 -5.46 3.37 -18.16
CA SER A 128 -5.32 2.17 -18.99
C SER A 128 -5.78 2.40 -20.43
N ILE A 129 -6.86 3.15 -20.63
CA ILE A 129 -7.31 3.56 -21.97
C ILE A 129 -6.24 4.43 -22.65
N GLY A 130 -5.65 5.38 -21.90
CA GLY A 130 -4.58 6.23 -22.43
C GLY A 130 -3.35 5.44 -22.86
N ILE A 131 -2.93 4.45 -22.06
CA ILE A 131 -1.78 3.60 -22.41
C ILE A 131 -2.10 2.73 -23.63
N GLN A 132 -3.28 2.10 -23.69
CA GLN A 132 -3.67 1.29 -24.85
C GLN A 132 -3.79 2.14 -26.11
N TYR A 133 -4.34 3.34 -26.02
CA TYR A 133 -4.37 4.30 -27.13
C TYR A 133 -2.96 4.63 -27.64
N TYR A 134 -2.03 4.89 -26.72
CA TYR A 134 -0.63 5.14 -27.07
C TYR A 134 0.01 3.94 -27.76
N MET A 135 -0.20 2.71 -27.26
CA MET A 135 0.33 1.50 -27.89
C MET A 135 -0.20 1.31 -29.32
N ILE A 136 -1.49 1.53 -29.55
CA ILE A 136 -2.10 1.36 -30.87
C ILE A 136 -1.56 2.41 -31.85
N HIS A 137 -1.50 3.69 -31.47
CA HIS A 137 -1.24 4.79 -32.39
C HIS A 137 0.23 5.18 -32.49
N ALA A 138 0.99 5.15 -31.38
CA ALA A 138 2.38 5.55 -31.37
C ALA A 138 3.35 4.39 -31.68
N LEU A 139 3.03 3.16 -31.24
CA LEU A 139 3.83 1.97 -31.50
C LEU A 139 3.32 1.18 -32.73
N ASN A 140 2.25 1.65 -33.40
CA ASN A 140 1.66 1.01 -34.58
C ASN A 140 1.24 -0.46 -34.37
N ILE A 141 0.81 -0.83 -33.18
CA ILE A 141 0.29 -2.17 -32.87
C ILE A 141 -1.22 -2.17 -33.20
N ALA A 142 -1.55 -2.15 -34.50
CA ALA A 142 -2.91 -1.95 -35.00
C ALA A 142 -3.89 -3.08 -34.61
N ASP A 143 -3.41 -4.29 -34.36
CA ASP A 143 -4.24 -5.46 -34.03
C ASP A 143 -4.57 -5.56 -32.54
N LEU A 144 -4.02 -4.67 -31.70
CA LEU A 144 -4.32 -4.62 -30.28
C LEU A 144 -5.75 -4.10 -30.06
N LYS A 145 -6.62 -4.94 -29.53
CA LYS A 145 -7.97 -4.57 -29.13
C LYS A 145 -8.01 -3.98 -27.72
N TYR A 146 -8.94 -3.07 -27.47
CA TYR A 146 -9.16 -2.57 -26.13
C TYR A 146 -9.63 -3.69 -25.19
N SER A 147 -9.08 -3.70 -23.98
CA SER A 147 -9.43 -4.66 -22.94
C SER A 147 -10.92 -4.56 -22.56
N HIS A 148 -11.48 -5.68 -22.15
CA HIS A 148 -12.85 -5.74 -21.59
C HIS A 148 -12.92 -5.08 -20.21
N ILE A 149 -13.24 -3.78 -20.18
CA ILE A 149 -13.33 -2.96 -18.95
C ILE A 149 -14.14 -3.66 -17.85
N GLY A 150 -15.30 -4.21 -18.20
CA GLY A 150 -16.20 -4.85 -17.23
C GLY A 150 -15.58 -6.07 -16.55
N ARG A 151 -14.90 -6.95 -17.30
CA ARG A 151 -14.23 -8.15 -16.75
C ARG A 151 -13.11 -7.75 -15.77
N THR A 152 -12.30 -6.78 -16.16
CA THR A 152 -11.20 -6.26 -15.30
C THR A 152 -11.75 -5.60 -14.03
N CYS A 153 -12.80 -4.78 -14.14
CA CYS A 153 -13.45 -4.18 -12.97
C CYS A 153 -13.96 -5.23 -11.99
N ILE A 154 -14.62 -6.30 -12.45
CA ILE A 154 -15.16 -7.35 -11.57
C ILE A 154 -14.03 -8.03 -10.80
N VAL A 155 -12.93 -8.38 -11.46
CA VAL A 155 -11.77 -9.04 -10.81
C VAL A 155 -11.16 -8.15 -9.75
N VAL A 156 -10.92 -6.87 -10.07
CA VAL A 156 -10.30 -5.91 -9.14
C VAL A 156 -11.24 -5.60 -7.97
N ILE A 157 -12.54 -5.38 -8.22
CA ILE A 157 -13.53 -5.16 -7.16
C ILE A 157 -13.60 -6.37 -6.23
N ALA A 158 -13.66 -7.59 -6.77
CA ALA A 158 -13.70 -8.80 -5.97
C ALA A 158 -12.47 -8.93 -5.06
N TRP A 159 -11.27 -8.71 -5.60
CA TRP A 159 -10.03 -8.76 -4.84
C TRP A 159 -10.01 -7.76 -3.69
N PHE A 160 -10.27 -6.48 -3.98
CA PHE A 160 -10.25 -5.45 -2.94
C PHE A 160 -11.39 -5.59 -1.94
N THR A 161 -12.58 -6.06 -2.34
CA THR A 161 -13.67 -6.32 -1.41
C THR A 161 -13.28 -7.39 -0.38
N VAL A 162 -12.58 -8.45 -0.80
CA VAL A 162 -12.05 -9.47 0.11
C VAL A 162 -11.01 -8.87 1.06
N LEU A 163 -10.04 -8.09 0.55
CA LEU A 163 -9.00 -7.47 1.38
C LEU A 163 -9.58 -6.50 2.42
N TYR A 164 -10.48 -5.62 1.99
CA TYR A 164 -11.13 -4.67 2.91
C TYR A 164 -12.03 -5.40 3.91
N GLY A 165 -12.76 -6.43 3.48
CA GLY A 165 -13.57 -7.26 4.36
C GLY A 165 -12.74 -7.89 5.48
N ILE A 166 -11.61 -8.52 5.13
CA ILE A 166 -10.67 -9.08 6.11
C ILE A 166 -10.13 -7.99 7.04
N SER A 167 -9.72 -6.84 6.49
CA SER A 167 -9.16 -5.74 7.27
C SER A 167 -10.15 -5.19 8.28
N ILE A 168 -11.39 -4.93 7.86
CA ILE A 168 -12.46 -4.43 8.73
C ILE A 168 -12.80 -5.46 9.81
N PHE A 169 -12.89 -6.73 9.46
CA PHE A 169 -13.17 -7.82 10.39
C PHE A 169 -12.10 -7.94 11.48
N LEU A 170 -10.82 -7.93 11.10
CA LEU A 170 -9.70 -7.96 12.05
C LEU A 170 -9.72 -6.77 13.00
N GLN A 171 -10.06 -5.58 12.49
CA GLN A 171 -10.14 -4.37 13.31
C GLN A 171 -11.29 -4.40 14.31
N LEU A 172 -12.45 -4.91 13.91
CA LEU A 172 -13.59 -5.04 14.83
C LEU A 172 -13.25 -5.99 15.98
N ILE A 173 -12.62 -7.14 15.70
CA ILE A 173 -12.17 -8.08 16.75
C ILE A 173 -11.13 -7.42 17.65
N TYR A 174 -10.16 -6.72 17.08
CA TYR A 174 -9.11 -6.06 17.85
C TYR A 174 -9.68 -4.99 18.78
N ASN A 175 -10.60 -4.15 18.30
CA ASN A 175 -11.18 -3.07 19.10
C ASN A 175 -12.11 -3.60 20.21
N GLN A 176 -12.81 -4.72 20.03
CA GLN A 176 -13.63 -5.33 21.09
C GLN A 176 -12.82 -5.80 22.30
N ARG A 177 -11.53 -6.08 22.12
CA ARG A 177 -10.63 -6.57 23.19
C ARG A 177 -9.89 -5.45 23.93
N GLN A 178 -10.08 -4.19 23.55
CA GLN A 178 -9.32 -3.06 24.10
C GLN A 178 -10.03 -2.46 25.32
N THR A 179 -9.33 -2.43 26.45
CA THR A 179 -9.78 -1.71 27.67
C THR A 179 -9.45 -0.22 27.52
N ILE A 180 -10.32 0.68 28.08
CA ILE A 180 -10.15 2.15 28.02
C ILE A 180 -8.74 2.58 28.46
N ILE A 181 -8.21 1.96 29.52
CA ILE A 181 -6.87 2.25 30.05
C ILE A 181 -5.77 1.94 29.02
N ARG A 182 -5.93 0.90 28.22
CA ARG A 182 -4.97 0.50 27.20
C ARG A 182 -4.99 1.46 26.01
N LEU A 183 -6.17 1.92 25.59
CA LEU A 183 -6.35 2.92 24.54
C LEU A 183 -5.67 4.26 24.89
N LEU A 184 -5.72 4.68 26.15
CA LEU A 184 -5.05 5.89 26.63
C LEU A 184 -3.53 5.72 26.81
N LYS A 185 -3.06 4.52 27.14
CA LYS A 185 -1.63 4.21 27.34
C LYS A 185 -0.87 3.94 26.02
N ASP A 186 -1.53 3.45 25.00
CA ASP A 186 -0.88 3.05 23.73
C ASP A 186 -0.04 4.16 23.08
N ASN A 187 -0.37 5.42 23.34
CA ASN A 187 0.42 6.55 22.84
C ASN A 187 1.76 6.78 23.59
N LYS A 188 1.93 6.22 24.80
CA LYS A 188 3.17 6.38 25.57
C LYS A 188 4.19 5.24 25.36
N VAL A 189 3.72 4.06 24.99
CA VAL A 189 4.56 2.86 24.84
C VAL A 189 5.38 2.87 23.54
N MET A 190 5.06 3.73 22.58
CA MET A 190 5.76 3.84 21.30
C MET A 190 7.21 4.37 21.35
N ARG A 191 7.78 4.63 22.52
CA ARG A 191 9.15 5.16 22.66
C ARG A 191 10.23 4.09 22.79
N MET A 192 9.90 2.82 22.90
CA MET A 192 10.91 1.75 22.90
C MET A 192 11.23 1.36 21.46
N GLY A 193 12.25 2.02 20.90
CA GLY A 193 12.76 1.74 19.57
C GLY A 193 13.27 0.32 19.48
N LEU A 194 12.61 -0.51 18.70
CA LEU A 194 13.25 -1.67 18.10
C LEU A 194 14.32 -1.13 17.13
N GLY A 195 15.57 -1.15 17.59
CA GLY A 195 16.70 -0.78 16.75
C GLY A 195 16.72 -1.70 15.54
N GLY A 196 16.61 -1.14 14.34
CA GLY A 196 16.78 -1.91 13.12
C GLY A 196 18.13 -2.64 13.16
N HIS A 197 18.18 -3.84 12.60
CA HIS A 197 19.40 -4.63 12.56
C HIS A 197 20.32 -4.15 11.43
N LYS A 198 21.54 -3.70 11.77
CA LYS A 198 22.54 -3.27 10.79
C LYS A 198 22.87 -4.36 9.77
N SER A 199 22.88 -5.62 10.20
CA SER A 199 23.11 -6.78 9.33
C SER A 199 22.05 -6.94 8.25
N LEU A 200 20.77 -6.74 8.58
CA LEU A 200 19.65 -6.83 7.64
C LEU A 200 19.66 -5.66 6.63
N LEU A 201 20.07 -4.46 7.05
CA LEU A 201 20.25 -3.34 6.15
C LEU A 201 21.37 -3.60 5.13
N ILE A 202 22.53 -4.08 5.61
CA ILE A 202 23.67 -4.43 4.75
C ILE A 202 23.26 -5.53 3.77
N LEU A 203 22.55 -6.55 4.24
CA LEU A 203 22.06 -7.65 3.40
C LEU A 203 21.11 -7.14 2.32
N GLY A 204 20.19 -6.24 2.65
CA GLY A 204 19.32 -5.60 1.66
C GLY A 204 20.08 -4.82 0.58
N ILE A 205 21.14 -4.09 0.96
CA ILE A 205 22.01 -3.37 0.02
C ILE A 205 22.78 -4.35 -0.88
N ILE A 206 23.32 -5.44 -0.31
CA ILE A 206 24.04 -6.48 -1.06
C ILE A 206 23.11 -7.12 -2.10
N ILE A 207 21.87 -7.44 -1.72
CA ILE A 207 20.86 -8.00 -2.63
C ILE A 207 20.58 -7.02 -3.77
N LEU A 208 20.39 -5.72 -3.51
CA LEU A 208 20.15 -4.73 -4.57
C LEU A 208 21.34 -4.57 -5.52
N ILE A 209 22.56 -4.52 -4.98
CA ILE A 209 23.75 -4.46 -5.82
C ILE A 209 23.88 -5.75 -6.63
N GLY A 210 23.64 -6.91 -6.02
CA GLY A 210 23.65 -8.21 -6.70
C GLY A 210 22.61 -8.31 -7.80
N THR A 211 21.39 -7.85 -7.60
CA THR A 211 20.36 -7.80 -8.66
C THR A 211 20.75 -6.87 -9.79
N PHE A 212 21.31 -5.71 -9.47
CA PHE A 212 21.73 -4.75 -10.49
C PHE A 212 22.92 -5.28 -11.31
N THR A 213 23.91 -5.89 -10.66
CA THR A 213 25.05 -6.52 -11.36
C THR A 213 24.61 -7.73 -12.17
N TYR A 214 23.68 -8.55 -11.68
CA TYR A 214 23.08 -9.65 -12.42
C TYR A 214 22.33 -9.14 -13.66
N MET A 215 21.58 -8.06 -13.52
CA MET A 215 20.86 -7.44 -14.63
C MET A 215 21.80 -6.93 -15.73
N LEU A 216 22.95 -6.34 -15.36
CA LEU A 216 23.93 -5.83 -16.33
C LEU A 216 24.79 -6.92 -16.97
N ALA A 217 25.18 -7.95 -16.21
CA ALA A 217 26.14 -8.97 -16.66
C ALA A 217 25.48 -10.11 -17.43
N PHE A 218 24.24 -10.45 -17.11
CA PHE A 218 23.54 -11.62 -17.65
C PHE A 218 22.24 -11.24 -18.36
N PHE A 219 22.22 -10.07 -19.03
CA PHE A 219 21.04 -9.67 -19.79
C PHE A 219 20.79 -10.69 -20.90
N ASP A 220 19.78 -11.55 -20.69
CA ASP A 220 19.33 -12.53 -21.65
C ASP A 220 17.81 -12.42 -21.81
N ALA A 221 17.40 -11.79 -22.92
CA ALA A 221 15.99 -11.61 -23.25
C ALA A 221 15.25 -12.94 -23.50
N ASN A 222 15.99 -14.05 -23.72
CA ASN A 222 15.42 -15.35 -24.03
C ASN A 222 15.07 -16.20 -22.79
N HIS A 223 15.44 -15.76 -21.57
CA HIS A 223 15.11 -16.49 -20.35
C HIS A 223 13.84 -15.97 -19.69
N ASN A 224 12.74 -16.70 -19.79
CA ASN A 224 11.43 -16.37 -19.21
C ASN A 224 11.46 -16.00 -17.71
N ASN A 225 12.43 -16.52 -16.95
CA ASN A 225 12.51 -16.30 -15.51
C ASN A 225 13.46 -15.15 -15.13
N TYR A 226 14.21 -14.57 -16.09
CA TYR A 226 15.21 -13.55 -15.82
C TYR A 226 14.60 -12.32 -15.15
N PHE A 227 13.59 -11.72 -15.76
CA PHE A 227 12.92 -10.54 -15.24
C PHE A 227 12.18 -10.82 -13.93
N ALA A 228 11.52 -11.98 -13.81
CA ALA A 228 10.86 -12.37 -12.57
C ALA A 228 11.84 -12.44 -11.38
N VAL A 229 13.02 -13.03 -11.58
CA VAL A 229 14.07 -13.10 -10.55
C VAL A 229 14.58 -11.71 -10.18
N CYS A 230 14.84 -10.84 -11.19
CA CYS A 230 15.28 -9.46 -10.95
C CYS A 230 14.23 -8.66 -10.15
N TYR A 231 12.96 -8.75 -10.53
CA TYR A 231 11.86 -8.04 -9.81
C TYR A 231 11.69 -8.54 -8.39
N LEU A 232 11.64 -9.85 -8.17
CA LEU A 232 11.44 -10.42 -6.84
C LEU A 232 12.62 -10.14 -5.91
N SER A 233 13.85 -10.32 -6.40
CA SER A 233 15.05 -10.05 -5.58
C SER A 233 15.23 -8.55 -5.31
N GLY A 234 14.96 -7.69 -6.29
CA GLY A 234 14.98 -6.24 -6.13
C GLY A 234 13.92 -5.77 -5.11
N ALA A 235 12.68 -6.26 -5.22
CA ALA A 235 11.63 -5.95 -4.26
C ALA A 235 11.98 -6.42 -2.84
N PHE A 236 12.55 -7.62 -2.70
CA PHE A 236 12.98 -8.14 -1.40
C PHE A 236 14.12 -7.31 -0.81
N GLY A 237 15.12 -6.92 -1.61
CA GLY A 237 16.19 -6.03 -1.18
C GLY A 237 15.67 -4.66 -0.73
N LEU A 238 14.75 -4.05 -1.49
CA LEU A 238 14.12 -2.78 -1.13
C LEU A 238 13.31 -2.88 0.18
N THR A 239 12.55 -3.96 0.38
CA THR A 239 11.79 -4.15 1.62
C THR A 239 12.70 -4.27 2.83
N LEU A 240 13.81 -5.01 2.74
CA LEU A 240 14.79 -5.10 3.82
C LEU A 240 15.40 -3.74 4.18
N ILE A 241 15.76 -2.92 3.19
CA ILE A 241 16.29 -1.58 3.42
C ILE A 241 15.23 -0.70 4.08
N PHE A 242 14.00 -0.74 3.59
CA PHE A 242 12.91 0.08 4.10
C PHE A 242 12.62 -0.23 5.57
N PHE A 243 12.48 -1.50 5.94
CA PHE A 243 12.25 -1.90 7.34
C PHE A 243 13.41 -1.55 8.28
N ASN A 244 14.64 -1.52 7.79
CA ASN A 244 15.82 -1.19 8.59
C ASN A 244 16.32 0.26 8.39
N SER A 245 15.54 1.11 7.75
CA SER A 245 15.90 2.52 7.47
C SER A 245 16.13 3.37 8.73
N SER A 246 15.61 2.97 9.88
CA SER A 246 15.93 3.57 11.20
C SER A 246 17.43 3.54 11.52
N VAL A 247 18.14 2.50 11.07
CA VAL A 247 19.59 2.38 11.19
C VAL A 247 20.30 3.42 10.34
N LEU A 248 19.79 3.67 9.13
CA LEU A 248 20.32 4.68 8.21
C LEU A 248 20.19 6.10 8.81
N ILE A 249 19.06 6.41 9.42
CA ILE A 249 18.84 7.70 10.10
C ILE A 249 19.79 7.84 11.29
N SER A 250 20.00 6.77 12.05
CA SER A 250 20.96 6.76 13.16
C SER A 250 22.40 6.96 12.69
N PHE A 251 22.75 6.41 11.54
CA PHE A 251 24.05 6.61 10.90
C PHE A 251 24.24 8.07 10.44
N LEU A 252 23.22 8.66 9.78
CA LEU A 252 23.24 10.08 9.37
C LEU A 252 23.38 11.01 10.57
N LYS A 253 22.71 10.71 11.69
CA LYS A 253 22.84 11.47 12.94
C LYS A 253 24.28 11.45 13.48
N LYS A 254 24.99 10.34 13.32
CA LYS A 254 26.36 10.18 13.84
C LYS A 254 27.43 10.79 12.95
N HIS A 255 27.28 10.69 11.62
CA HIS A 255 28.33 11.05 10.66
C HIS A 255 28.06 12.36 9.90
N CYS A 256 26.79 12.77 9.72
CA CYS A 256 26.38 13.96 8.95
C CYS A 256 25.49 14.87 9.80
N ILE A 257 26.01 15.32 10.95
CA ILE A 257 25.23 16.07 11.94
C ILE A 257 24.59 17.35 11.37
N ASN A 258 25.28 18.07 10.50
CA ASN A 258 24.79 19.31 9.89
C ASN A 258 23.58 19.04 8.97
N PHE A 259 23.62 17.96 8.19
CA PHE A 259 22.49 17.53 7.35
C PHE A 259 21.32 17.05 8.20
N TYR A 260 21.59 16.31 9.27
CA TYR A 260 20.58 15.83 10.20
C TYR A 260 19.88 17.00 10.91
N LEU A 261 20.61 17.97 11.43
CA LEU A 261 20.05 19.14 12.11
C LEU A 261 19.21 20.01 11.19
N LYS A 262 19.63 20.19 9.93
CA LYS A 262 18.88 20.97 8.93
C LYS A 262 17.52 20.33 8.61
N ASN A 263 17.43 18.99 8.64
CA ASN A 263 16.24 18.23 8.28
C ASN A 263 15.64 17.46 9.47
N ILE A 264 15.88 17.90 10.70
CA ILE A 264 15.55 17.16 11.93
C ILE A 264 14.07 16.81 12.04
N PHE A 265 13.17 17.73 11.69
CA PHE A 265 11.72 17.50 11.73
C PHE A 265 11.29 16.44 10.74
N LEU A 266 11.78 16.49 9.51
CA LEU A 266 11.45 15.56 8.45
C LEU A 266 12.02 14.16 8.76
N LEU A 267 13.29 14.08 9.17
CA LEU A 267 13.95 12.83 9.51
C LEU A 267 13.35 12.18 10.77
N SER A 268 12.96 12.98 11.77
CA SER A 268 12.31 12.46 12.97
C SER A 268 10.88 11.96 12.69
N ASP A 269 10.13 12.64 11.82
CA ASP A 269 8.79 12.17 11.40
C ASP A 269 8.88 10.88 10.59
N ILE A 270 9.83 10.78 9.65
CA ILE A 270 10.11 9.55 8.92
C ILE A 270 10.52 8.43 9.87
N GLN A 271 11.44 8.69 10.79
CA GLN A 271 11.87 7.70 11.78
C GLN A 271 10.71 7.22 12.65
N TYR A 272 9.85 8.12 13.09
CA TYR A 272 8.67 7.80 13.87
C TYR A 272 7.67 6.93 13.08
N ARG A 273 7.41 7.27 11.83
CA ARG A 273 6.51 6.49 10.95
C ARG A 273 7.08 5.10 10.63
N LEU A 274 8.37 5.00 10.35
CA LEU A 274 9.03 3.74 10.06
C LEU A 274 9.12 2.83 11.29
N GLN A 275 9.34 3.39 12.48
CA GLN A 275 9.28 2.63 13.74
C GLN A 275 7.87 2.14 14.04
N SER A 276 6.84 2.89 13.69
CA SER A 276 5.45 2.45 13.85
C SER A 276 5.10 1.28 12.93
N LEU A 277 5.70 1.19 11.76
CA LEU A 277 5.58 0.07 10.81
C LEU A 277 6.19 -1.23 11.36
N SER A 278 7.37 -1.12 11.99
CA SER A 278 8.11 -2.27 12.54
C SER A 278 7.41 -2.91 13.74
N LEU A 279 6.59 -2.16 14.49
CA LEU A 279 5.88 -2.66 15.69
C LEU A 279 4.63 -3.49 15.39
N ILE A 280 4.15 -3.50 14.14
CA ILE A 280 2.95 -4.25 13.75
C ILE A 280 3.27 -5.74 13.52
N HIS A 281 4.54 -6.10 13.37
CA HIS A 281 4.99 -7.48 13.10
C HIS A 281 5.41 -8.29 14.36
N ILE A 282 5.21 -7.73 15.56
CA ILE A 282 5.34 -8.42 16.85
C ILE A 282 4.02 -8.30 17.61
#